data_a4251ae62655be64fdba6d55e0e681db
#
_entry.id   a4251ae62655be64fdba6d55e0e681db
#
_cell.length_a   1.000
_cell.length_b   1.000
_cell.length_c   1.000
_cell.angle_alpha   90.00
_cell.angle_beta   90.00
_cell.angle_gamma   90.00
#
_symmetry.space_group_name_H-M   'P 1'
#
loop_
_entity.id
_entity.type
_entity.pdbx_description
1 polymer ?
#
loop_
_entity_poly.entity_id
_entity_poly.type
_entity_poly.pdbx_seq_one_letter_code
_entity_poly.pdbx_strand_id
1 'polypeptide(L)'
;LLQSSAASDVYKRQTYTGVSLMKMEEGLDSGPVFSQHQLKIKPCETADELDNRLAELGAYALNEDLLSILNGNLSLDDQDTKCVSVAKKIKKSDARIDWKHSSDYIARHIRAYNSYPGAHFCLDGEFIKCWLAESLDHNSQVPGKVTNVTKSGIEVACGQGTLRIKIVQRPGKNKV
;
A
#
# COMPACT_ATOMS: atom_id res chain seq x y z
N LEU A 1 -9.70 -2.79 -16.02
CA LEU A 1 -9.22 -2.86 -14.62
C LEU A 1 -8.11 -1.84 -14.46
N LEU A 2 -8.42 -0.66 -13.91
CA LEU A 2 -7.39 0.27 -13.43
C LEU A 2 -6.68 -0.41 -12.26
N GLN A 3 -5.51 -0.95 -12.50
CA GLN A 3 -4.62 -1.45 -11.45
C GLN A 3 -3.83 -0.28 -10.88
N SER A 4 -4.46 0.54 -10.04
CA SER A 4 -3.69 1.16 -8.98
C SER A 4 -3.26 0.01 -8.07
N SER A 5 -1.96 -0.18 -7.82
CA SER A 5 -1.60 -1.20 -6.84
C SER A 5 -2.01 -0.71 -5.46
N ALA A 6 -2.67 -1.53 -4.65
CA ALA A 6 -3.05 -1.19 -3.28
C ALA A 6 -1.86 -0.63 -2.47
N ALA A 7 -0.65 -1.14 -2.73
CA ALA A 7 0.59 -0.59 -2.17
C ALA A 7 0.82 0.89 -2.55
N SER A 8 0.57 1.27 -3.82
CA SER A 8 0.70 2.66 -4.27
C SER A 8 -0.32 3.56 -3.58
N ASP A 9 -1.55 3.10 -3.42
CA ASP A 9 -2.64 3.85 -2.82
C ASP A 9 -2.40 4.12 -1.33
N VAL A 10 -1.96 3.09 -0.59
CA VAL A 10 -1.56 3.22 0.82
C VAL A 10 -0.36 4.16 0.96
N TYR A 11 0.68 4.00 0.12
CA TYR A 11 1.88 4.82 0.16
C TYR A 11 1.60 6.31 -0.11
N LYS A 12 0.77 6.61 -1.13
CA LYS A 12 0.41 7.98 -1.54
C LYS A 12 -0.59 8.68 -0.63
N ARG A 13 -1.05 8.06 0.47
CA ARG A 13 -2.10 8.60 1.36
C ARG A 13 -3.43 8.86 0.64
N GLN A 14 -3.78 8.06 -0.32
CA GLN A 14 -5.09 8.18 -0.93
C GLN A 14 -6.18 7.85 0.10
N THR A 15 -7.28 8.57 0.06
CA THR A 15 -8.42 8.34 0.96
C THR A 15 -9.39 7.33 0.34
N TYR A 16 -9.43 7.29 -0.98
CA TYR A 16 -10.30 6.41 -1.77
C TYR A 16 -9.49 5.74 -2.86
N THR A 17 -9.91 4.54 -3.21
CA THR A 17 -9.49 3.77 -4.37
C THR A 17 -10.71 3.11 -4.99
N GLY A 18 -10.57 2.23 -5.97
CA GLY A 18 -11.72 1.54 -6.54
C GLY A 18 -11.36 0.58 -7.64
N VAL A 19 -12.41 0.01 -8.20
CA VAL A 19 -12.36 -0.88 -9.36
C VAL A 19 -13.15 -0.25 -10.49
N SER A 20 -12.60 -0.27 -11.70
CA SER A 20 -13.28 0.17 -12.92
C SER A 20 -13.45 -1.01 -13.87
N LEU A 21 -14.64 -1.15 -14.45
CA LEU A 21 -14.88 -2.04 -15.59
C LEU A 21 -14.69 -1.24 -16.86
N MET A 22 -13.75 -1.63 -17.70
CA MET A 22 -13.40 -0.91 -18.91
C MET A 22 -13.35 -1.81 -20.13
N LYS A 23 -13.55 -1.23 -21.32
CA LYS A 23 -13.33 -1.92 -22.59
C LYS A 23 -11.83 -2.06 -22.85
N MET A 24 -11.41 -3.26 -23.23
CA MET A 24 -10.00 -3.51 -23.59
C MET A 24 -9.67 -2.85 -24.93
N GLU A 25 -8.54 -2.13 -24.97
CA GLU A 25 -7.94 -1.54 -26.18
C GLU A 25 -6.45 -1.85 -26.26
N GLU A 26 -5.77 -1.45 -27.34
CA GLU A 26 -4.33 -1.72 -27.53
C GLU A 26 -3.45 -1.02 -26.48
N GLY A 27 -3.87 0.14 -25.96
CA GLY A 27 -3.15 0.86 -24.92
C GLY A 27 -3.32 0.21 -23.55
N LEU A 28 -2.30 0.30 -22.70
CA LEU A 28 -2.37 -0.18 -21.32
C LEU A 28 -3.35 0.70 -20.51
N ASP A 29 -4.42 0.07 -20.02
CA ASP A 29 -5.45 0.68 -19.16
C ASP A 29 -6.08 1.99 -19.72
N SER A 30 -6.09 2.16 -21.05
CA SER A 30 -6.52 3.40 -21.73
C SER A 30 -7.93 3.35 -22.30
N GLY A 31 -8.59 2.19 -22.28
CA GLY A 31 -9.91 2.03 -22.87
C GLY A 31 -11.01 2.77 -22.08
N PRO A 32 -12.13 3.07 -22.73
CA PRO A 32 -13.25 3.74 -22.09
C PRO A 32 -13.90 2.88 -21.00
N VAL A 33 -14.48 3.52 -20.00
CA VAL A 33 -14.97 2.91 -18.77
C VAL A 33 -16.48 2.71 -18.84
N PHE A 34 -16.97 1.52 -18.46
CA PHE A 34 -18.39 1.22 -18.30
C PHE A 34 -18.90 1.63 -16.93
N SER A 35 -18.14 1.34 -15.88
CA SER A 35 -18.53 1.65 -14.50
C SER A 35 -17.33 1.79 -13.58
N GLN A 36 -17.52 2.50 -12.46
CA GLN A 36 -16.52 2.68 -11.41
C GLN A 36 -17.14 2.45 -10.04
N HIS A 37 -16.50 1.60 -9.24
CA HIS A 37 -16.91 1.28 -7.88
C HIS A 37 -15.83 1.73 -6.90
N GLN A 38 -16.19 2.68 -6.04
CA GLN A 38 -15.26 3.33 -5.12
C GLN A 38 -15.18 2.62 -3.77
N LEU A 39 -13.99 2.58 -3.18
CA LEU A 39 -13.71 2.00 -1.87
C LEU A 39 -12.91 2.98 -1.01
N LYS A 40 -13.34 3.19 0.24
CA LYS A 40 -12.59 3.99 1.22
C LYS A 40 -11.44 3.17 1.82
N ILE A 41 -10.22 3.72 1.79
CA ILE A 41 -9.03 3.13 2.42
C ILE A 41 -9.10 3.38 3.93
N LYS A 42 -8.91 2.33 4.75
CA LYS A 42 -8.90 2.45 6.22
C LYS A 42 -7.55 3.00 6.72
N PRO A 43 -7.50 3.78 7.80
CA PRO A 43 -6.28 4.45 8.25
C PRO A 43 -5.07 3.54 8.52
N CYS A 44 -5.31 2.32 9.03
CA CYS A 44 -4.26 1.37 9.39
C CYS A 44 -4.17 0.16 8.46
N GLU A 45 -4.86 0.19 7.32
CA GLU A 45 -4.95 -0.91 6.38
C GLU A 45 -3.61 -1.17 5.69
N THR A 46 -3.26 -2.44 5.56
CA THR A 46 -2.11 -2.89 4.77
C THR A 46 -2.49 -3.02 3.30
N ALA A 47 -1.49 -3.10 2.41
CA ALA A 47 -1.73 -3.33 1.00
C ALA A 47 -2.46 -4.67 0.75
N ASP A 48 -2.11 -5.73 1.46
CA ASP A 48 -2.76 -7.04 1.32
C ASP A 48 -4.24 -7.02 1.74
N GLU A 49 -4.56 -6.32 2.83
CA GLU A 49 -5.96 -6.16 3.27
C GLU A 49 -6.77 -5.35 2.25
N LEU A 50 -6.16 -4.29 1.69
CA LEU A 50 -6.79 -3.49 0.65
C LEU A 50 -6.97 -4.27 -0.65
N ASP A 51 -5.97 -5.07 -1.08
CA ASP A 51 -6.04 -5.93 -2.26
C ASP A 51 -7.20 -6.94 -2.15
N ASN A 52 -7.37 -7.59 -0.99
CA ASN A 52 -8.48 -8.50 -0.76
C ASN A 52 -9.83 -7.80 -0.90
N ARG A 53 -10.00 -6.61 -0.31
CA ARG A 53 -11.23 -5.82 -0.43
C ARG A 53 -11.49 -5.33 -1.84
N LEU A 54 -10.44 -4.97 -2.59
CA LEU A 54 -10.56 -4.61 -4.01
C LEU A 54 -10.95 -5.81 -4.86
N ALA A 55 -10.45 -7.01 -4.56
CA ALA A 55 -10.85 -8.24 -5.25
C ALA A 55 -12.34 -8.56 -5.01
N GLU A 56 -12.82 -8.44 -3.76
CA GLU A 56 -14.25 -8.58 -3.43
C GLU A 56 -15.11 -7.54 -4.16
N LEU A 57 -14.67 -6.28 -4.16
CA LEU A 57 -15.36 -5.20 -4.88
C LEU A 57 -15.39 -5.45 -6.39
N GLY A 58 -14.30 -5.97 -6.96
CA GLY A 58 -14.21 -6.34 -8.38
C GLY A 58 -15.21 -7.45 -8.76
N ALA A 59 -15.30 -8.48 -7.92
CA ALA A 59 -16.27 -9.55 -8.12
C ALA A 59 -17.72 -9.03 -8.01
N TYR A 60 -18.00 -8.16 -7.05
CA TYR A 60 -19.29 -7.50 -6.90
C TYR A 60 -19.62 -6.65 -8.13
N ALA A 61 -18.71 -5.76 -8.55
CA ALA A 61 -18.89 -4.89 -9.71
C ALA A 61 -19.20 -5.70 -10.99
N LEU A 62 -18.47 -6.81 -11.19
CA LEU A 62 -18.68 -7.66 -12.35
C LEU A 62 -20.06 -8.32 -12.31
N ASN A 63 -20.52 -8.83 -11.17
CA ASN A 63 -21.84 -9.44 -11.03
C ASN A 63 -22.98 -8.44 -11.29
N GLU A 64 -22.85 -7.21 -10.80
CA GLU A 64 -23.88 -6.17 -10.97
C GLU A 64 -23.95 -5.68 -12.42
N ASP A 65 -22.80 -5.43 -13.06
CA ASP A 65 -22.75 -4.66 -14.30
C ASP A 65 -22.65 -5.52 -15.56
N LEU A 66 -22.21 -6.81 -15.46
CA LEU A 66 -21.90 -7.65 -16.62
C LEU A 66 -23.07 -7.80 -17.60
N LEU A 67 -24.26 -8.07 -17.09
CA LEU A 67 -25.45 -8.25 -17.95
C LEU A 67 -25.83 -6.93 -18.63
N SER A 68 -25.71 -5.81 -17.95
CA SER A 68 -25.97 -4.50 -18.52
C SER A 68 -24.94 -4.10 -19.58
N ILE A 69 -23.67 -4.48 -19.38
CA ILE A 69 -22.60 -4.31 -20.38
C ILE A 69 -22.91 -5.14 -21.63
N LEU A 70 -23.22 -6.44 -21.46
CA LEU A 70 -23.49 -7.35 -22.58
C LEU A 70 -24.73 -6.95 -23.38
N ASN A 71 -25.75 -6.39 -22.73
CA ASN A 71 -26.98 -5.91 -23.35
C ASN A 71 -26.85 -4.51 -23.95
N GLY A 72 -25.69 -3.83 -23.82
CA GLY A 72 -25.48 -2.48 -24.32
C GLY A 72 -26.24 -1.40 -23.52
N ASN A 73 -26.62 -1.66 -22.28
CA ASN A 73 -27.38 -0.74 -21.44
C ASN A 73 -26.49 0.25 -20.67
N LEU A 74 -25.16 0.04 -20.65
CA LEU A 74 -24.20 0.98 -20.07
C LEU A 74 -23.47 1.76 -21.16
N SER A 75 -23.39 3.07 -21.01
CA SER A 75 -22.58 3.93 -21.86
C SER A 75 -21.08 3.73 -21.55
N LEU A 76 -20.26 4.06 -22.52
CA LEU A 76 -18.82 4.10 -22.40
C LEU A 76 -18.40 5.56 -22.18
N ASP A 77 -17.67 5.81 -21.10
CA ASP A 77 -17.12 7.12 -20.79
C ASP A 77 -15.60 7.12 -21.07
N ASP A 78 -15.14 8.05 -21.89
CA ASP A 78 -13.73 8.20 -22.21
C ASP A 78 -12.94 8.66 -20.98
N GLN A 79 -11.75 8.09 -20.80
CA GLN A 79 -10.86 8.49 -19.70
C GLN A 79 -10.21 9.85 -19.97
N ASP A 80 -10.18 10.73 -18.96
CA ASP A 80 -9.45 12.01 -19.05
C ASP A 80 -7.93 11.75 -19.04
N THR A 81 -7.32 11.88 -20.22
CA THR A 81 -5.87 11.66 -20.41
C THR A 81 -5.01 12.67 -19.65
N LYS A 82 -5.55 13.80 -19.22
CA LYS A 82 -4.81 14.82 -18.44
C LYS A 82 -4.59 14.41 -17.00
N CYS A 83 -5.39 13.49 -16.48
CA CYS A 83 -5.33 12.99 -15.10
C CYS A 83 -4.59 11.65 -14.96
N VAL A 84 -3.99 11.14 -16.02
CA VAL A 84 -3.29 9.84 -16.01
C VAL A 84 -2.03 9.89 -15.15
N SER A 85 -1.92 8.97 -14.20
CA SER A 85 -0.69 8.72 -13.45
C SER A 85 -0.29 7.25 -13.53
N VAL A 86 0.97 7.00 -13.91
CA VAL A 86 1.48 5.64 -14.03
C VAL A 86 1.99 5.14 -12.69
N ALA A 87 1.45 4.03 -12.19
CA ALA A 87 1.99 3.32 -11.05
C ALA A 87 3.19 2.47 -11.49
N LYS A 88 4.40 2.84 -11.07
CA LYS A 88 5.62 2.09 -11.39
C LYS A 88 5.60 0.72 -10.71
N LYS A 89 6.16 -0.29 -11.38
CA LYS A 89 6.36 -1.62 -10.79
C LYS A 89 7.23 -1.51 -9.53
N ILE A 90 6.74 -2.07 -8.43
CA ILE A 90 7.42 -2.11 -7.14
C ILE A 90 8.67 -2.99 -7.23
N LYS A 91 9.81 -2.46 -6.79
CA LYS A 91 11.09 -3.17 -6.69
C LYS A 91 11.39 -3.51 -5.22
N LYS A 92 12.19 -4.53 -4.98
CA LYS A 92 12.64 -4.88 -3.62
C LYS A 92 13.39 -3.74 -2.93
N SER A 93 14.15 -2.95 -3.69
CA SER A 93 14.86 -1.76 -3.19
C SER A 93 13.93 -0.70 -2.62
N ASP A 94 12.71 -0.60 -3.15
CA ASP A 94 11.75 0.42 -2.73
C ASP A 94 11.19 0.15 -1.32
N ALA A 95 11.27 -1.09 -0.86
CA ALA A 95 10.81 -1.51 0.47
C ALA A 95 11.86 -1.31 1.58
N ARG A 96 13.05 -0.77 1.26
CA ARG A 96 14.05 -0.45 2.27
C ARG A 96 13.60 0.73 3.12
N ILE A 97 13.60 0.55 4.44
CA ILE A 97 13.29 1.61 5.40
C ILE A 97 14.45 2.60 5.46
N ASP A 98 14.16 3.88 5.22
CA ASP A 98 15.08 5.00 5.50
C ASP A 98 14.60 5.72 6.77
N TRP A 99 15.35 5.59 7.83
CA TRP A 99 15.05 6.17 9.14
C TRP A 99 15.04 7.71 9.17
N LYS A 100 15.54 8.36 8.13
CA LYS A 100 15.53 9.84 7.99
C LYS A 100 14.13 10.40 7.75
N HIS A 101 13.19 9.58 7.29
CA HIS A 101 11.79 9.97 7.14
C HIS A 101 11.08 10.07 8.50
N SER A 102 9.88 10.68 8.50
CA SER A 102 9.03 10.71 9.70
C SER A 102 8.51 9.32 10.05
N SER A 103 8.24 9.09 11.33
CA SER A 103 7.66 7.83 11.82
C SER A 103 6.33 7.48 11.15
N ASP A 104 5.48 8.49 10.86
CA ASP A 104 4.25 8.31 10.10
C ASP A 104 4.47 7.83 8.67
N TYR A 105 5.47 8.40 7.99
CA TYR A 105 5.84 7.96 6.66
C TYR A 105 6.33 6.52 6.68
N ILE A 106 7.23 6.17 7.63
CA ILE A 106 7.78 4.82 7.74
C ILE A 106 6.68 3.80 8.11
N ALA A 107 5.77 4.16 9.02
CA ALA A 107 4.64 3.29 9.36
C ALA A 107 3.74 2.99 8.15
N ARG A 108 3.46 4.00 7.30
CA ARG A 108 2.75 3.79 6.02
C ARG A 108 3.55 2.96 5.03
N HIS A 109 4.85 3.23 4.92
CA HIS A 109 5.76 2.46 4.07
C HIS A 109 5.71 0.97 4.43
N ILE A 110 5.76 0.64 5.72
CA ILE A 110 5.64 -0.74 6.20
C ILE A 110 4.30 -1.36 5.78
N ARG A 111 3.18 -0.63 5.92
CA ARG A 111 1.86 -1.12 5.51
C ARG A 111 1.74 -1.28 3.99
N ALA A 112 2.28 -0.34 3.22
CA ALA A 112 2.23 -0.36 1.76
C ALA A 112 3.03 -1.53 1.16
N TYR A 113 4.13 -1.91 1.77
CA TYR A 113 4.98 -3.01 1.30
C TYR A 113 4.74 -4.34 2.04
N ASN A 114 3.70 -4.43 2.84
CA ASN A 114 3.20 -5.66 3.45
C ASN A 114 2.24 -6.35 2.46
N SER A 115 2.39 -7.58 2.05
CA SER A 115 3.41 -8.58 2.38
C SER A 115 4.57 -8.59 1.38
N TYR A 116 4.42 -8.01 0.21
CA TYR A 116 5.43 -8.02 -0.85
C TYR A 116 5.85 -6.58 -1.21
N PRO A 117 7.15 -6.36 -1.33
CA PRO A 117 8.28 -7.26 -1.10
C PRO A 117 8.65 -7.45 0.38
N GLY A 118 7.99 -6.76 1.29
CA GLY A 118 8.25 -6.70 2.71
C GLY A 118 9.20 -5.57 3.09
N ALA A 119 8.68 -4.56 3.81
CA ALA A 119 9.50 -3.46 4.31
C ALA A 119 10.63 -4.02 5.19
N HIS A 120 11.85 -3.53 5.02
CA HIS A 120 13.02 -4.08 5.70
C HIS A 120 14.09 -3.02 5.99
N PHE A 121 14.92 -3.31 6.98
CA PHE A 121 16.13 -2.55 7.30
C PHE A 121 17.32 -3.51 7.46
N CYS A 122 18.53 -2.95 7.45
CA CYS A 122 19.75 -3.73 7.69
C CYS A 122 20.21 -3.52 9.14
N LEU A 123 20.45 -4.62 9.86
CA LEU A 123 21.04 -4.64 11.19
C LEU A 123 22.18 -5.67 11.19
N ASP A 124 23.40 -5.25 11.49
CA ASP A 124 24.60 -6.09 11.54
C ASP A 124 24.78 -6.99 10.29
N GLY A 125 24.47 -6.44 9.11
CA GLY A 125 24.57 -7.14 7.83
C GLY A 125 23.39 -8.04 7.48
N GLU A 126 22.41 -8.23 8.38
CA GLU A 126 21.18 -8.97 8.10
C GLU A 126 20.01 -8.06 7.68
N PHE A 127 19.21 -8.51 6.71
CA PHE A 127 17.98 -7.83 6.32
C PHE A 127 16.82 -8.29 7.21
N ILE A 128 16.41 -7.42 8.11
CA ILE A 128 15.28 -7.67 9.02
C ILE A 128 14.00 -7.12 8.40
N LYS A 129 13.00 -7.96 8.15
CA LYS A 129 11.68 -7.51 7.71
C LYS A 129 10.90 -6.94 8.89
N CYS A 130 10.18 -5.84 8.62
CA CYS A 130 9.26 -5.21 9.56
C CYS A 130 7.83 -5.41 9.05
N TRP A 131 7.01 -6.09 9.82
CA TRP A 131 5.65 -6.47 9.44
C TRP A 131 4.58 -5.58 10.06
N LEU A 132 4.86 -5.07 11.27
CA LEU A 132 3.93 -4.20 11.97
C LEU A 132 4.71 -3.16 12.76
N ALA A 133 4.31 -1.91 12.60
CA ALA A 133 4.83 -0.79 13.38
C ALA A 133 3.78 0.31 13.51
N GLU A 134 3.95 1.14 14.52
CA GLU A 134 3.12 2.33 14.76
C GLU A 134 4.00 3.57 14.98
N SER A 135 3.47 4.71 14.58
CA SER A 135 4.09 6.01 14.82
C SER A 135 3.78 6.50 16.23
N LEU A 136 4.78 7.08 16.89
CA LEU A 136 4.66 7.73 18.19
C LEU A 136 5.17 9.18 18.05
N ASP A 137 4.48 10.11 18.72
CA ASP A 137 4.81 11.55 18.69
C ASP A 137 5.99 11.96 19.60
N HIS A 138 6.90 11.04 19.90
CA HIS A 138 8.07 11.36 20.71
C HIS A 138 9.20 11.85 19.83
N ASN A 139 9.77 13.01 20.15
CA ASN A 139 10.98 13.49 19.48
C ASN A 139 12.20 12.67 19.93
N SER A 140 12.94 12.14 18.96
CA SER A 140 14.13 11.36 19.20
C SER A 140 15.36 11.97 18.51
N GLN A 141 16.54 11.62 19.02
CA GLN A 141 17.74 12.38 18.77
C GLN A 141 18.47 12.05 17.48
N VAL A 142 18.57 10.76 17.11
CA VAL A 142 19.34 10.30 15.94
C VAL A 142 18.55 9.27 15.16
N PRO A 143 18.20 9.52 13.89
CA PRO A 143 17.46 8.56 13.06
C PRO A 143 18.15 7.20 12.99
N GLY A 144 17.39 6.12 13.20
CA GLY A 144 17.88 4.75 13.19
C GLY A 144 18.41 4.24 14.55
N LYS A 145 18.51 5.09 15.57
CA LYS A 145 18.92 4.67 16.92
C LYS A 145 17.74 4.04 17.67
N VAL A 146 17.95 2.89 18.27
CA VAL A 146 17.01 2.30 19.24
C VAL A 146 16.98 3.19 20.47
N THR A 147 15.80 3.68 20.84
CA THR A 147 15.59 4.59 21.97
C THR A 147 15.05 3.86 23.18
N ASN A 148 14.27 2.80 22.95
CA ASN A 148 13.62 2.05 24.02
C ASN A 148 13.31 0.61 23.57
N VAL A 149 13.26 -0.33 24.53
CA VAL A 149 12.81 -1.70 24.30
C VAL A 149 11.83 -2.06 25.39
N THR A 150 10.61 -2.34 24.99
CA THR A 150 9.48 -2.64 25.91
C THR A 150 8.82 -3.96 25.54
N LYS A 151 7.89 -4.41 26.37
CA LYS A 151 7.02 -5.56 26.04
C LYS A 151 6.12 -5.30 24.83
N SER A 152 5.85 -4.02 24.50
CA SER A 152 5.00 -3.60 23.38
C SER A 152 5.77 -3.39 22.07
N GLY A 153 7.09 -3.54 22.06
CA GLY A 153 7.93 -3.44 20.88
C GLY A 153 9.22 -2.68 21.09
N ILE A 154 9.94 -2.47 19.99
CA ILE A 154 11.23 -1.76 19.91
C ILE A 154 10.98 -0.38 19.34
N GLU A 155 11.40 0.66 20.06
CA GLU A 155 11.26 2.05 19.64
C GLU A 155 12.54 2.52 18.96
N VAL A 156 12.39 3.05 17.75
CA VAL A 156 13.49 3.53 16.91
C VAL A 156 13.25 4.98 16.54
N ALA A 157 14.29 5.79 16.73
CA ALA A 157 14.29 7.19 16.33
C ALA A 157 14.12 7.36 14.83
N CYS A 158 13.27 8.31 14.42
CA CYS A 158 13.05 8.67 13.03
C CYS A 158 13.50 10.12 12.77
N GLY A 159 13.50 10.56 11.52
CA GLY A 159 13.77 11.95 11.19
C GLY A 159 12.81 12.92 11.88
N GLN A 160 11.59 12.48 12.12
CA GLN A 160 10.60 13.14 12.96
C GLN A 160 9.76 12.05 13.66
N GLY A 161 9.59 12.17 14.96
CA GLY A 161 8.87 11.19 15.77
C GLY A 161 9.67 9.91 16.02
N THR A 162 9.03 8.91 16.57
CA THR A 162 9.59 7.60 16.93
C THR A 162 8.71 6.50 16.33
N LEU A 163 9.30 5.47 15.77
CA LEU A 163 8.59 4.30 15.29
C LEU A 163 8.67 3.18 16.33
N ARG A 164 7.52 2.65 16.76
CA ARG A 164 7.48 1.41 17.54
C ARG A 164 7.26 0.22 16.62
N ILE A 165 8.27 -0.62 16.50
CA ILE A 165 8.23 -1.89 15.76
C ILE A 165 7.61 -2.95 16.66
N LYS A 166 6.56 -3.60 16.18
CA LYS A 166 5.82 -4.62 16.93
C LYS A 166 6.10 -6.03 16.44
N ILE A 167 6.30 -6.21 15.14
CA ILE A 167 6.54 -7.51 14.53
C ILE A 167 7.69 -7.41 13.54
N VAL A 168 8.71 -8.21 13.75
CA VAL A 168 9.87 -8.35 12.87
C VAL A 168 10.09 -9.80 12.44
N GLN A 169 10.91 -9.98 11.41
CA GLN A 169 11.30 -11.31 10.95
C GLN A 169 12.75 -11.29 10.46
N ARG A 170 13.59 -12.13 11.05
CA ARG A 170 14.93 -12.41 10.56
C ARG A 170 14.89 -13.37 9.36
N PRO A 171 15.91 -13.36 8.49
CA PRO A 171 16.00 -14.31 7.37
C PRO A 171 15.87 -15.76 7.86
N GLY A 172 14.96 -16.52 7.20
CA GLY A 172 14.74 -17.94 7.53
C GLY A 172 14.11 -18.23 8.90
N LYS A 173 13.62 -17.21 9.63
CA LYS A 173 12.96 -17.37 10.94
C LYS A 173 11.48 -16.99 10.89
N ASN A 174 10.74 -17.36 11.94
CA ASN A 174 9.34 -16.94 12.11
C ASN A 174 9.24 -15.45 12.47
N LYS A 175 8.04 -14.88 12.26
CA LYS A 175 7.67 -13.55 12.76
C LYS A 175 7.64 -13.58 14.29
N VAL A 176 8.20 -12.57 14.91
CA VAL A 176 8.23 -12.36 16.37
C VAL A 176 7.86 -10.92 16.68
#